data_4950563eeecc0da5de13353196445e52
#
_entry.id   4950563eeecc0da5de13353196445e52
#
_cell.length_a   1.000
_cell.length_b   1.000
_cell.length_c   1.000
_cell.angle_alpha   90.00
_cell.angle_beta   90.00
_cell.angle_gamma   90.00
#
_symmetry.space_group_name_H-M   'P 1'
#
loop_
_entity.id
_entity.type
_entity.pdbx_description
1 polymer ?
#
loop_
_entity_poly.entity_id
_entity_poly.type
_entity_poly.pdbx_seq_one_letter_code
_entity_poly.pdbx_strand_id
1 'polypeptide(L)'
;MNKTFYSAYTCKNNLGDLIINKMQIEEYSKYGEVYVDFTGMPDNFKNILLNQDNSNIKDFTATYGQSYRGKHFIQVIKLLKKEGFTHFTKSPGPYAVLSLPLKKLTIRLIGALGYMTANHLGLKVFAFGIDLDYTSNQPKWLRLLNVKYFSLYNAIGLRSLKNYEECKNDLNNTRYVPDMAILYNPQPYTNINRRRIALSFRYVAETEILLKELKEILPIFFSKGYAVDIIFQVEEDRLFAKVLAKSLKEYNLNVLSQCIWYDNLDTYSKYDYVFSNRLHVLLLAAKYGAIPLALISKDLKEKRYQIFLIVYP
;
A
#
# COMPACT_ATOMS: atom_id res chain seq x y z
N MET A 1 3.69 -16.88 24.28
CA MET A 1 4.18 -16.32 23.04
C MET A 1 2.98 -15.92 22.18
N ASN A 2 3.00 -14.75 21.55
CA ASN A 2 1.86 -14.34 20.70
C ASN A 2 1.83 -15.20 19.43
N LYS A 3 0.62 -15.53 18.97
CA LYS A 3 0.41 -16.26 17.73
C LYS A 3 -0.58 -15.46 16.89
N THR A 4 -0.12 -14.91 15.78
CA THR A 4 -0.86 -13.98 14.95
C THR A 4 -1.27 -14.64 13.63
N PHE A 5 -2.55 -14.58 13.30
CA PHE A 5 -3.04 -14.88 11.96
C PHE A 5 -3.03 -13.61 11.12
N TYR A 6 -2.46 -13.71 9.92
CA TYR A 6 -2.36 -12.61 8.97
C TYR A 6 -2.96 -13.01 7.61
N SER A 7 -4.00 -12.31 7.17
CA SER A 7 -4.58 -12.53 5.84
C SER A 7 -3.93 -11.57 4.83
N ALA A 8 -2.96 -12.07 4.06
CA ALA A 8 -2.26 -11.28 3.05
C ALA A 8 -3.15 -10.94 1.85
N TYR A 9 -2.98 -9.76 1.26
CA TYR A 9 -3.69 -9.31 0.08
C TYR A 9 -2.81 -8.43 -0.80
N THR A 10 -2.95 -8.56 -2.11
CA THR A 10 -2.42 -7.62 -3.10
C THR A 10 -3.43 -7.37 -4.20
N CYS A 11 -3.36 -6.20 -4.79
CA CYS A 11 -4.06 -5.89 -6.03
C CYS A 11 -3.04 -5.91 -7.17
N LYS A 12 -3.12 -6.92 -8.06
CA LYS A 12 -2.37 -6.96 -9.33
C LYS A 12 -0.84 -6.83 -9.20
N ASN A 13 -0.13 -7.76 -8.62
CA ASN A 13 1.35 -7.73 -8.56
C ASN A 13 1.94 -6.33 -8.25
N ASN A 14 1.36 -5.63 -7.30
CA ASN A 14 1.78 -4.28 -6.93
C ASN A 14 2.95 -4.34 -5.92
N LEU A 15 4.11 -3.85 -6.32
CA LEU A 15 5.30 -3.80 -5.47
C LEU A 15 5.05 -3.05 -4.15
N GLY A 16 4.25 -1.97 -4.17
CA GLY A 16 3.88 -1.25 -2.95
C GLY A 16 3.14 -2.16 -1.95
N ASP A 17 2.19 -2.96 -2.45
CA ASP A 17 1.47 -3.92 -1.61
C ASP A 17 2.42 -4.99 -1.05
N LEU A 18 3.41 -5.44 -1.82
CA LEU A 18 4.45 -6.36 -1.35
C LEU A 18 5.22 -5.78 -0.17
N ILE A 19 5.75 -4.57 -0.33
CA ILE A 19 6.58 -3.91 0.69
C ILE A 19 5.79 -3.68 1.98
N ILE A 20 4.56 -3.13 1.90
CA ILE A 20 3.78 -2.88 3.12
C ILE A 20 3.37 -4.16 3.83
N ASN A 21 3.06 -5.25 3.09
CA ASN A 21 2.80 -6.56 3.70
C ASN A 21 4.06 -7.11 4.36
N LYS A 22 5.21 -7.07 3.67
CA LYS A 22 6.49 -7.56 4.19
C LYS A 22 6.85 -6.86 5.49
N MET A 23 6.84 -5.54 5.51
CA MET A 23 7.18 -4.75 6.70
C MET A 23 6.25 -5.06 7.87
N GLN A 24 4.94 -5.20 7.61
CA GLN A 24 3.98 -5.51 8.66
C GLN A 24 4.15 -6.92 9.21
N ILE A 25 4.39 -7.92 8.35
CA ILE A 25 4.62 -9.31 8.77
C ILE A 25 5.93 -9.39 9.59
N GLU A 26 7.00 -8.76 9.13
CA GLU A 26 8.28 -8.73 9.85
C GLU A 26 8.16 -8.00 11.19
N GLU A 27 7.39 -6.92 11.26
CA GLU A 27 7.16 -6.22 12.53
C GLU A 27 6.41 -7.12 13.53
N TYR A 28 5.36 -7.80 13.10
CA TYR A 28 4.64 -8.73 13.99
C TYR A 28 5.49 -9.92 14.41
N SER A 29 6.37 -10.42 13.56
CA SER A 29 7.23 -11.57 13.85
C SER A 29 8.22 -11.32 15.00
N LYS A 30 8.50 -10.06 15.34
CA LYS A 30 9.32 -9.69 16.50
C LYS A 30 8.62 -10.00 17.83
N TYR A 31 7.30 -10.11 17.82
CA TYR A 31 6.49 -10.33 19.02
C TYR A 31 5.96 -11.76 19.15
N GLY A 32 6.16 -12.61 18.16
CA GLY A 32 5.73 -13.99 18.16
C GLY A 32 5.58 -14.60 16.77
N GLU A 33 4.93 -15.74 16.69
CA GLU A 33 4.71 -16.42 15.42
C GLU A 33 3.64 -15.73 14.58
N VAL A 34 3.89 -15.58 13.27
CA VAL A 34 2.95 -15.02 12.30
C VAL A 34 2.63 -16.07 11.24
N TYR A 35 1.40 -16.49 11.21
CA TYR A 35 0.87 -17.42 10.21
C TYR A 35 0.14 -16.65 9.12
N VAL A 36 0.69 -16.67 7.93
CA VAL A 36 0.21 -15.88 6.80
C VAL A 36 -0.66 -16.75 5.89
N ASP A 37 -1.90 -16.33 5.67
CA ASP A 37 -2.77 -16.89 4.64
C ASP A 37 -2.46 -16.21 3.29
N PHE A 38 -1.80 -16.94 2.41
CA PHE A 38 -1.39 -16.50 1.08
C PHE A 38 -2.43 -16.78 0.00
N THR A 39 -3.63 -17.22 0.33
CA THR A 39 -4.65 -17.56 -0.66
C THR A 39 -4.94 -16.40 -1.59
N GLY A 40 -4.77 -16.64 -2.90
CA GLY A 40 -4.94 -15.64 -3.93
C GLY A 40 -3.77 -14.65 -4.07
N MET A 41 -2.64 -14.91 -3.40
CA MET A 41 -1.39 -14.20 -3.62
C MET A 41 -0.59 -14.87 -4.75
N PRO A 42 0.12 -14.10 -5.58
CA PRO A 42 1.07 -14.67 -6.55
C PRO A 42 2.26 -15.36 -5.86
N ASP A 43 2.81 -16.41 -6.46
CA ASP A 43 3.91 -17.19 -5.88
C ASP A 43 5.16 -16.35 -5.61
N ASN A 44 5.49 -15.41 -6.49
CA ASN A 44 6.62 -14.50 -6.29
C ASN A 44 6.46 -13.62 -5.03
N PHE A 45 5.23 -13.20 -4.67
CA PHE A 45 4.94 -12.51 -3.41
C PHE A 45 5.13 -13.44 -2.22
N LYS A 46 4.53 -14.63 -2.29
CA LYS A 46 4.63 -15.63 -1.23
C LYS A 46 6.09 -15.94 -0.89
N ASN A 47 6.94 -16.18 -1.90
CA ASN A 47 8.34 -16.49 -1.70
C ASN A 47 9.12 -15.36 -1.00
N ILE A 48 8.81 -14.10 -1.31
CA ILE A 48 9.45 -12.94 -0.67
C ILE A 48 8.93 -12.73 0.76
N LEU A 49 7.63 -12.95 0.99
CA LEU A 49 7.00 -12.71 2.30
C LEU A 49 7.30 -13.82 3.32
N LEU A 50 7.52 -15.05 2.87
CA LEU A 50 7.86 -16.17 3.75
C LEU A 50 9.27 -16.08 4.35
N ASN A 51 10.12 -15.20 3.89
CA ASN A 51 11.46 -14.92 4.38
C ASN A 51 12.13 -16.11 5.10
N GLN A 52 12.87 -16.93 4.39
CA GLN A 52 13.43 -18.20 4.88
C GLN A 52 14.32 -18.04 6.15
N ASP A 53 14.86 -16.84 6.36
CA ASP A 53 15.71 -16.53 7.52
C ASP A 53 14.91 -16.25 8.81
N ASN A 54 13.59 -16.08 8.73
CA ASN A 54 12.72 -15.80 9.87
C ASN A 54 11.76 -16.94 10.17
N SER A 55 12.15 -17.85 11.07
CA SER A 55 11.37 -19.03 11.48
C SER A 55 10.02 -18.69 12.13
N ASN A 56 9.81 -17.43 12.55
CA ASN A 56 8.55 -16.99 13.12
C ASN A 56 7.47 -16.72 12.06
N ILE A 57 7.84 -16.63 10.76
CA ILE A 57 6.90 -16.42 9.66
C ILE A 57 6.57 -17.77 9.02
N LYS A 58 5.30 -18.15 9.03
CA LYS A 58 4.83 -19.46 8.58
C LYS A 58 3.67 -19.33 7.59
N ASP A 59 3.56 -20.28 6.67
CA ASP A 59 2.43 -20.39 5.77
C ASP A 59 1.25 -21.07 6.50
N PHE A 60 0.15 -20.32 6.68
CA PHE A 60 -1.04 -20.83 7.34
C PHE A 60 -1.70 -21.96 6.54
N THR A 61 -1.81 -21.78 5.22
CA THR A 61 -2.47 -22.76 4.35
C THR A 61 -1.69 -24.06 4.26
N ALA A 62 -0.36 -23.98 4.18
CA ALA A 62 0.50 -25.15 4.20
C ALA A 62 0.44 -25.88 5.56
N THR A 63 0.30 -25.14 6.67
CA THR A 63 0.27 -25.72 8.01
C THR A 63 -1.07 -26.38 8.35
N TYR A 64 -2.19 -25.73 7.98
CA TYR A 64 -3.52 -26.16 8.45
C TYR A 64 -4.45 -26.66 7.32
N GLY A 65 -4.05 -26.58 6.06
CA GLY A 65 -4.87 -27.01 4.92
C GLY A 65 -6.14 -26.17 4.71
N GLN A 66 -6.22 -24.99 5.33
CA GLN A 66 -7.41 -24.11 5.31
C GLN A 66 -7.04 -22.69 4.90
N SER A 67 -8.04 -21.94 4.41
CA SER A 67 -7.90 -20.54 4.06
C SER A 67 -9.05 -19.74 4.66
N TYR A 68 -8.74 -18.53 5.14
CA TYR A 68 -9.73 -17.57 5.58
C TYR A 68 -10.59 -17.01 4.43
N ARG A 69 -10.06 -17.03 3.22
CA ARG A 69 -10.76 -16.58 2.01
C ARG A 69 -11.66 -17.67 1.47
N GLY A 70 -12.90 -17.71 1.91
CA GLY A 70 -13.85 -18.71 1.43
C GLY A 70 -15.13 -18.74 2.22
N LYS A 71 -15.98 -19.75 1.88
CA LYS A 71 -17.27 -19.94 2.55
C LYS A 71 -17.14 -20.38 4.04
N HIS A 72 -15.96 -20.80 4.45
CA HIS A 72 -15.72 -21.41 5.77
C HIS A 72 -14.97 -20.50 6.76
N PHE A 73 -14.96 -19.19 6.54
CA PHE A 73 -14.21 -18.25 7.38
C PHE A 73 -14.49 -18.35 8.88
N ILE A 74 -15.72 -18.67 9.29
CA ILE A 74 -16.09 -18.90 10.70
C ILE A 74 -15.39 -20.16 11.24
N GLN A 75 -15.28 -21.21 10.44
CA GLN A 75 -14.56 -22.45 10.83
C GLN A 75 -13.07 -22.15 11.03
N VAL A 76 -12.49 -21.34 10.14
CA VAL A 76 -11.09 -20.89 10.30
C VAL A 76 -10.92 -20.11 11.60
N ILE A 77 -11.83 -19.18 11.95
CA ILE A 77 -11.76 -18.43 13.22
C ILE A 77 -11.84 -19.38 14.43
N LYS A 78 -12.70 -20.40 14.41
CA LYS A 78 -12.75 -21.43 15.46
C LYS A 78 -11.46 -22.25 15.53
N LEU A 79 -10.88 -22.59 14.38
CA LEU A 79 -9.57 -23.25 14.30
C LEU A 79 -8.48 -22.37 14.93
N LEU A 80 -8.43 -21.07 14.58
CA LEU A 80 -7.45 -20.15 15.15
C LEU A 80 -7.51 -20.18 16.70
N LYS A 81 -8.71 -20.15 17.27
CA LYS A 81 -8.87 -20.23 18.73
C LYS A 81 -8.38 -21.56 19.29
N LYS A 82 -8.75 -22.68 18.65
CA LYS A 82 -8.33 -24.03 19.06
C LYS A 82 -6.81 -24.17 19.05
N GLU A 83 -6.16 -23.60 18.03
CA GLU A 83 -4.71 -23.66 17.84
C GLU A 83 -3.93 -22.59 18.63
N GLY A 84 -4.59 -21.89 19.56
CA GLY A 84 -3.96 -20.93 20.48
C GLY A 84 -3.57 -19.60 19.86
N PHE A 85 -4.16 -19.21 18.73
CA PHE A 85 -3.96 -17.87 18.20
C PHE A 85 -4.53 -16.82 19.16
N THR A 86 -3.85 -15.70 19.23
CA THR A 86 -4.21 -14.56 20.09
C THR A 86 -4.65 -13.34 19.27
N HIS A 87 -4.14 -13.23 18.04
CA HIS A 87 -4.32 -12.07 17.21
C HIS A 87 -4.81 -12.45 15.80
N PHE A 88 -5.66 -11.59 15.24
CA PHE A 88 -6.16 -11.68 13.88
C PHE A 88 -5.98 -10.32 13.19
N THR A 89 -5.33 -10.32 12.04
CA THR A 89 -5.10 -9.10 11.26
C THR A 89 -5.15 -9.37 9.75
N LYS A 90 -5.20 -8.31 8.97
CA LYS A 90 -5.22 -8.33 7.51
C LYS A 90 -4.19 -7.37 6.96
N SER A 91 -3.88 -7.52 5.68
CA SER A 91 -3.03 -6.62 4.89
C SER A 91 -3.36 -5.15 5.13
N PRO A 92 -2.34 -4.28 5.17
CA PRO A 92 -2.52 -2.84 5.08
C PRO A 92 -3.11 -2.44 3.71
N GLY A 93 -3.51 -1.19 3.57
CA GLY A 93 -4.06 -0.65 2.33
C GLY A 93 -5.45 -0.02 2.49
N PRO A 94 -6.13 0.32 1.40
CA PRO A 94 -7.44 0.95 1.48
C PRO A 94 -8.51 -0.03 1.95
N TYR A 95 -9.16 0.29 3.06
CA TYR A 95 -10.33 -0.44 3.55
C TYR A 95 -11.58 0.34 3.20
N ALA A 96 -12.39 -0.23 2.34
CA ALA A 96 -13.62 0.41 1.99
C ALA A 96 -14.62 0.34 3.15
N VAL A 97 -15.24 1.46 3.46
CA VAL A 97 -16.35 1.58 4.41
C VAL A 97 -17.63 0.93 3.90
N LEU A 98 -18.60 0.74 4.78
CA LEU A 98 -19.93 0.32 4.40
C LEU A 98 -20.55 1.40 3.47
N SER A 99 -20.97 1.00 2.30
CA SER A 99 -21.48 1.89 1.28
C SER A 99 -22.54 1.19 0.43
N LEU A 100 -23.40 1.97 -0.22
CA LEU A 100 -24.34 1.47 -1.23
C LEU A 100 -23.56 1.17 -2.54
N PRO A 101 -24.00 0.18 -3.36
CA PRO A 101 -25.28 -0.52 -3.30
C PRO A 101 -25.36 -1.65 -2.26
N LEU A 102 -26.57 -2.08 -1.94
CA LEU A 102 -26.90 -3.09 -0.93
C LEU A 102 -26.06 -4.38 -1.02
N LYS A 103 -25.73 -4.84 -2.22
CA LYS A 103 -24.87 -6.04 -2.41
C LYS A 103 -23.50 -5.91 -1.72
N LYS A 104 -22.87 -4.74 -1.81
CA LYS A 104 -21.58 -4.47 -1.14
C LYS A 104 -21.76 -4.40 0.38
N LEU A 105 -22.86 -3.82 0.83
CA LEU A 105 -23.21 -3.75 2.25
C LEU A 105 -23.38 -5.16 2.84
N THR A 106 -24.13 -6.03 2.18
CA THR A 106 -24.37 -7.42 2.63
C THR A 106 -23.08 -8.21 2.77
N ILE A 107 -22.19 -8.17 1.79
CA ILE A 107 -20.89 -8.87 1.85
C ILE A 107 -20.09 -8.41 3.07
N ARG A 108 -20.11 -7.13 3.40
CA ARG A 108 -19.38 -6.58 4.55
C ARG A 108 -20.01 -6.91 5.87
N LEU A 109 -21.34 -6.92 5.95
CA LEU A 109 -22.06 -7.37 7.14
C LEU A 109 -21.79 -8.86 7.43
N ILE A 110 -21.69 -9.69 6.40
CA ILE A 110 -21.23 -11.08 6.55
C ILE A 110 -19.80 -11.11 7.13
N GLY A 111 -18.91 -10.27 6.62
CA GLY A 111 -17.55 -10.12 7.19
C GLY A 111 -17.55 -9.68 8.65
N ALA A 112 -18.50 -8.83 9.07
CA ALA A 112 -18.64 -8.40 10.45
C ALA A 112 -18.93 -9.58 11.41
N LEU A 113 -19.69 -10.57 10.97
CA LEU A 113 -19.94 -11.80 11.75
C LEU A 113 -18.64 -12.52 12.09
N GLY A 114 -17.66 -12.49 11.19
CA GLY A 114 -16.33 -13.05 11.44
C GLY A 114 -15.60 -12.32 12.58
N TYR A 115 -15.60 -10.99 12.54
CA TYR A 115 -14.95 -10.20 13.61
C TYR A 115 -15.66 -10.32 14.94
N MET A 116 -17.01 -10.34 14.95
CA MET A 116 -17.79 -10.60 16.15
C MET A 116 -17.45 -11.98 16.75
N THR A 117 -17.37 -13.01 15.90
CA THR A 117 -16.99 -14.36 16.31
C THR A 117 -15.56 -14.38 16.87
N ALA A 118 -14.62 -13.70 16.19
CA ALA A 118 -13.23 -13.61 16.66
C ALA A 118 -13.14 -12.97 18.06
N ASN A 119 -13.80 -11.82 18.25
CA ASN A 119 -13.84 -11.12 19.53
C ASN A 119 -14.51 -11.97 20.62
N HIS A 120 -15.62 -12.63 20.32
CA HIS A 120 -16.32 -13.53 21.27
C HIS A 120 -15.41 -14.68 21.71
N LEU A 121 -14.59 -15.20 20.81
CA LEU A 121 -13.62 -16.24 21.11
C LEU A 121 -12.32 -15.70 21.76
N GLY A 122 -12.21 -14.39 22.00
CA GLY A 122 -11.08 -13.75 22.66
C GLY A 122 -9.87 -13.50 21.75
N LEU A 123 -10.04 -13.56 20.41
CA LEU A 123 -9.02 -13.11 19.46
C LEU A 123 -9.02 -11.58 19.36
N LYS A 124 -7.84 -10.97 19.43
CA LYS A 124 -7.69 -9.52 19.21
C LYS A 124 -7.63 -9.22 17.70
N VAL A 125 -8.56 -8.41 17.22
CA VAL A 125 -8.67 -8.04 15.80
C VAL A 125 -8.02 -6.70 15.57
N PHE A 126 -7.04 -6.63 14.67
CA PHE A 126 -6.29 -5.40 14.34
C PHE A 126 -6.34 -5.08 12.85
N ALA A 127 -6.18 -3.79 12.54
CA ALA A 127 -5.90 -3.33 11.18
C ALA A 127 -4.94 -2.12 11.26
N PHE A 128 -3.71 -2.28 10.80
CA PHE A 128 -2.72 -1.22 10.81
C PHE A 128 -2.24 -0.87 9.40
N GLY A 129 -1.83 0.40 9.21
CA GLY A 129 -1.37 0.90 7.91
C GLY A 129 -2.50 1.00 6.88
N ILE A 130 -3.73 1.22 7.32
CA ILE A 130 -4.90 1.28 6.47
C ILE A 130 -5.35 2.71 6.22
N ASP A 131 -6.10 2.91 5.11
CA ASP A 131 -6.96 4.07 4.90
C ASP A 131 -8.42 3.61 4.91
N LEU A 132 -9.27 4.40 5.51
CA LEU A 132 -10.71 4.23 5.43
C LEU A 132 -11.25 5.21 4.38
N ASP A 133 -12.07 4.71 3.46
CA ASP A 133 -12.86 5.57 2.56
C ASP A 133 -14.04 6.18 3.34
N TYR A 134 -13.69 6.88 4.43
CA TYR A 134 -14.62 7.46 5.38
C TYR A 134 -14.85 8.93 5.02
N THR A 135 -16.07 9.26 4.66
CA THR A 135 -16.44 10.63 4.33
C THR A 135 -17.48 11.16 5.32
N SER A 136 -17.27 12.38 5.79
CA SER A 136 -18.22 13.10 6.63
C SER A 136 -19.60 13.31 5.96
N ASN A 137 -19.67 13.20 4.63
CA ASN A 137 -20.86 13.42 3.82
C ASN A 137 -21.78 12.19 3.70
N GLN A 138 -21.48 11.09 4.40
CA GLN A 138 -22.35 9.91 4.39
C GLN A 138 -23.65 10.18 5.15
N PRO A 139 -24.78 9.54 4.74
CA PRO A 139 -26.02 9.58 5.52
C PRO A 139 -25.80 9.15 6.97
N LYS A 140 -26.39 9.82 7.93
CA LYS A 140 -26.18 9.61 9.37
C LYS A 140 -26.30 8.14 9.79
N TRP A 141 -27.32 7.42 9.28
CA TRP A 141 -27.51 6.01 9.57
C TRP A 141 -26.34 5.13 9.07
N LEU A 142 -25.78 5.44 7.89
CA LEU A 142 -24.67 4.69 7.30
C LEU A 142 -23.37 4.97 8.07
N ARG A 143 -23.16 6.21 8.51
CA ARG A 143 -22.05 6.59 9.41
C ARG A 143 -22.12 5.80 10.72
N LEU A 144 -23.28 5.70 11.35
CA LEU A 144 -23.49 4.91 12.58
C LEU A 144 -23.20 3.42 12.36
N LEU A 145 -23.60 2.85 11.22
CA LEU A 145 -23.23 1.47 10.87
C LEU A 145 -21.75 1.29 10.67
N ASN A 146 -21.05 2.23 10.05
CA ASN A 146 -19.60 2.20 9.91
C ASN A 146 -18.91 2.28 11.27
N VAL A 147 -19.36 3.15 12.17
CA VAL A 147 -18.84 3.20 13.54
C VAL A 147 -18.98 1.84 14.24
N LYS A 148 -20.15 1.22 14.20
CA LYS A 148 -20.37 -0.11 14.77
C LYS A 148 -19.52 -1.19 14.10
N TYR A 149 -19.33 -1.14 12.80
CA TYR A 149 -18.49 -2.09 12.06
C TYR A 149 -17.02 -1.98 12.45
N PHE A 150 -16.48 -0.77 12.49
CA PHE A 150 -15.07 -0.55 12.83
C PHE A 150 -14.80 -0.64 14.34
N SER A 151 -15.80 -0.48 15.20
CA SER A 151 -15.66 -0.76 16.64
C SER A 151 -15.46 -2.25 16.96
N LEU A 152 -15.68 -3.15 15.99
CA LEU A 152 -15.32 -4.57 16.12
C LEU A 152 -13.81 -4.82 16.10
N TYR A 153 -13.01 -3.86 15.66
CA TYR A 153 -11.56 -3.94 15.77
C TYR A 153 -11.09 -3.49 17.16
N ASN A 154 -10.13 -4.19 17.74
CA ASN A 154 -9.52 -3.77 18.99
C ASN A 154 -8.61 -2.56 18.81
N ALA A 155 -7.95 -2.45 17.67
CA ALA A 155 -7.22 -1.24 17.30
C ALA A 155 -7.13 -1.07 15.78
N ILE A 156 -7.13 0.19 15.34
CA ILE A 156 -7.04 0.59 13.93
C ILE A 156 -5.92 1.63 13.82
N GLY A 157 -4.93 1.34 12.98
CA GLY A 157 -3.86 2.29 12.63
C GLY A 157 -4.11 2.91 11.25
N LEU A 158 -4.43 4.20 11.21
CA LEU A 158 -4.69 4.96 9.99
C LEU A 158 -3.41 5.63 9.49
N ARG A 159 -3.03 5.39 8.23
CA ARG A 159 -1.77 5.91 7.66
C ARG A 159 -1.91 7.34 7.11
N SER A 160 -3.12 7.83 6.87
CA SER A 160 -3.39 9.20 6.46
C SER A 160 -3.81 10.04 7.65
N LEU A 161 -3.10 11.16 7.90
CA LEU A 161 -3.45 12.10 8.96
C LEU A 161 -4.86 12.67 8.74
N LYS A 162 -5.20 13.03 7.49
CA LYS A 162 -6.54 13.48 7.12
C LYS A 162 -7.60 12.46 7.53
N ASN A 163 -7.38 11.20 7.20
CA ASN A 163 -8.31 10.11 7.49
C ASN A 163 -8.46 9.88 9.00
N TYR A 164 -7.35 10.00 9.75
CA TYR A 164 -7.38 9.96 11.20
C TYR A 164 -8.20 11.11 11.80
N GLU A 165 -7.98 12.34 11.35
CA GLU A 165 -8.71 13.52 11.82
C GLU A 165 -10.22 13.42 11.53
N GLU A 166 -10.60 12.83 10.40
CA GLU A 166 -12.02 12.59 10.04
C GLU A 166 -12.69 11.52 10.91
N CYS A 167 -11.93 10.55 11.41
CA CYS A 167 -12.47 9.37 12.11
C CYS A 167 -12.33 9.41 13.64
N LYS A 168 -11.33 10.13 14.18
CA LYS A 168 -10.93 10.04 15.60
C LYS A 168 -12.04 10.31 16.62
N ASN A 169 -13.01 11.16 16.27
CA ASN A 169 -14.13 11.50 17.14
C ASN A 169 -15.25 10.43 17.12
N ASP A 170 -15.30 9.62 16.08
CA ASP A 170 -16.29 8.57 15.90
C ASP A 170 -15.76 7.19 16.33
N LEU A 171 -14.44 6.97 16.23
CA LEU A 171 -13.77 5.68 16.42
C LEU A 171 -12.66 5.81 17.46
N ASN A 172 -12.98 5.50 18.72
CA ASN A 172 -12.04 5.61 19.85
C ASN A 172 -10.83 4.67 19.76
N ASN A 173 -10.93 3.61 18.95
CA ASN A 173 -9.92 2.58 18.74
C ASN A 173 -8.96 2.92 17.60
N THR A 174 -8.99 4.13 17.06
CA THR A 174 -8.09 4.59 16.00
C THR A 174 -6.85 5.28 16.54
N ARG A 175 -5.73 5.13 15.80
CA ARG A 175 -4.48 5.87 16.00
C ARG A 175 -3.92 6.27 14.63
N TYR A 176 -3.22 7.39 14.59
CA TYR A 176 -2.40 7.71 13.43
C TYR A 176 -1.13 6.86 13.48
N VAL A 177 -0.81 6.19 12.38
CA VAL A 177 0.41 5.41 12.18
C VAL A 177 0.97 5.73 10.80
N PRO A 178 2.29 5.80 10.60
CA PRO A 178 2.84 6.02 9.27
C PRO A 178 2.56 4.84 8.33
N ASP A 179 2.73 5.06 7.02
CA ASP A 179 2.69 3.96 6.04
C ASP A 179 3.78 2.93 6.35
N MET A 180 3.45 1.65 6.28
CA MET A 180 4.38 0.56 6.63
C MET A 180 5.63 0.52 5.75
N ALA A 181 5.59 1.06 4.53
CA ALA A 181 6.76 1.17 3.67
C ALA A 181 7.89 2.03 4.28
N ILE A 182 7.59 2.88 5.27
CA ILE A 182 8.60 3.65 6.02
C ILE A 182 9.56 2.75 6.78
N LEU A 183 9.11 1.57 7.21
CA LEU A 183 9.95 0.60 7.92
C LEU A 183 10.93 -0.12 6.99
N TYR A 184 10.74 -0.03 5.68
CA TYR A 184 11.66 -0.65 4.72
C TYR A 184 13.05 -0.05 4.84
N ASN A 185 14.04 -0.91 5.07
CA ASN A 185 15.44 -0.53 5.12
C ASN A 185 16.15 -1.13 3.90
N PRO A 186 16.62 -0.30 2.96
CA PRO A 186 17.26 -0.79 1.76
C PRO A 186 18.62 -1.42 2.10
N GLN A 187 19.05 -2.37 1.27
CA GLN A 187 20.42 -2.84 1.29
C GLN A 187 21.38 -1.68 0.98
N PRO A 188 22.61 -1.72 1.49
CA PRO A 188 23.61 -0.69 1.19
C PRO A 188 23.75 -0.51 -0.33
N TYR A 189 23.74 0.72 -0.78
CA TYR A 189 23.91 1.08 -2.19
C TYR A 189 25.01 2.14 -2.35
N THR A 190 25.70 2.09 -3.47
CA THR A 190 26.73 3.09 -3.79
C THR A 190 26.08 4.37 -4.30
N ASN A 191 26.46 5.49 -3.68
CA ASN A 191 26.01 6.80 -4.12
C ASN A 191 26.85 7.21 -5.36
N ILE A 192 26.29 7.00 -6.55
CA ILE A 192 26.92 7.36 -7.82
C ILE A 192 26.54 8.81 -8.14
N ASN A 193 27.44 9.55 -8.79
CA ASN A 193 27.09 10.88 -9.34
C ASN A 193 25.97 10.71 -10.36
N ARG A 194 24.74 11.09 -9.97
CA ARG A 194 23.53 10.59 -10.61
C ARG A 194 23.16 11.39 -11.83
N ARG A 195 23.02 12.70 -11.71
CA ARG A 195 22.48 13.62 -12.76
C ARG A 195 21.38 12.97 -13.61
N ARG A 196 20.48 12.25 -12.94
CA ARG A 196 19.35 11.58 -13.58
C ARG A 196 18.08 11.85 -12.77
N ILE A 197 16.99 11.98 -13.48
CA ILE A 197 15.64 12.05 -12.89
C ILE A 197 14.78 10.90 -13.42
N ALA A 198 13.82 10.47 -12.62
CA ALA A 198 12.84 9.49 -13.02
C ALA A 198 11.44 10.07 -13.04
N LEU A 199 10.66 9.68 -14.03
CA LEU A 199 9.24 9.97 -14.16
C LEU A 199 8.49 8.65 -13.98
N SER A 200 7.55 8.57 -13.03
CA SER A 200 6.75 7.37 -12.77
C SER A 200 5.31 7.71 -12.48
N PHE A 201 4.43 7.49 -13.44
CA PHE A 201 3.03 7.86 -13.33
C PHE A 201 2.10 6.71 -13.67
N ARG A 202 1.03 6.55 -12.90
CA ARG A 202 -0.15 5.82 -13.35
C ARG A 202 -1.00 6.73 -14.24
N TYR A 203 -1.79 6.12 -15.11
CA TYR A 203 -2.77 6.85 -15.92
C TYR A 203 -3.68 7.73 -15.04
N VAL A 204 -3.89 8.96 -15.49
CA VAL A 204 -4.82 9.92 -14.91
C VAL A 204 -5.67 10.53 -16.02
N ALA A 205 -6.92 10.88 -15.69
CA ALA A 205 -7.83 11.49 -16.66
C ALA A 205 -7.27 12.84 -17.20
N GLU A 206 -6.54 13.56 -16.34
CA GLU A 206 -5.93 14.86 -16.65
C GLU A 206 -4.53 14.74 -17.29
N THR A 207 -4.32 13.75 -18.14
CA THR A 207 -3.01 13.50 -18.80
C THR A 207 -2.47 14.72 -19.53
N GLU A 208 -3.33 15.51 -20.16
CA GLU A 208 -2.92 16.73 -20.88
C GLU A 208 -2.32 17.78 -19.94
N ILE A 209 -2.87 17.92 -18.73
CA ILE A 209 -2.37 18.84 -17.73
C ILE A 209 -1.02 18.35 -17.21
N LEU A 210 -0.90 17.05 -16.92
CA LEU A 210 0.37 16.43 -16.52
C LEU A 210 1.45 16.68 -17.58
N LEU A 211 1.13 16.48 -18.87
CA LEU A 211 2.06 16.73 -19.97
C LEU A 211 2.49 18.19 -20.05
N LYS A 212 1.56 19.13 -19.86
CA LYS A 212 1.88 20.56 -19.84
C LYS A 212 2.89 20.88 -18.74
N GLU A 213 2.63 20.44 -17.51
CA GLU A 213 3.54 20.65 -16.37
C GLU A 213 4.93 20.02 -16.62
N LEU A 214 4.97 18.81 -17.17
CA LEU A 214 6.23 18.16 -17.51
C LEU A 214 7.00 18.94 -18.58
N LYS A 215 6.34 19.51 -19.60
CA LYS A 215 6.97 20.35 -20.62
C LYS A 215 7.53 21.67 -20.08
N GLU A 216 6.98 22.18 -18.98
CA GLU A 216 7.52 23.35 -18.28
C GLU A 216 8.73 23.01 -17.41
N ILE A 217 8.73 21.82 -16.78
CA ILE A 217 9.76 21.41 -15.82
C ILE A 217 10.99 20.78 -16.49
N LEU A 218 10.81 19.91 -17.47
CA LEU A 218 11.91 19.15 -18.08
C LEU A 218 13.02 20.01 -18.68
N PRO A 219 12.75 21.12 -19.40
CA PRO A 219 13.80 21.99 -19.91
C PRO A 219 14.76 22.52 -18.85
N ILE A 220 14.25 22.76 -17.63
CA ILE A 220 15.06 23.23 -16.49
C ILE A 220 16.09 22.18 -16.08
N PHE A 221 15.72 20.90 -16.09
CA PHE A 221 16.64 19.81 -15.77
C PHE A 221 17.61 19.52 -16.90
N PHE A 222 17.15 19.54 -18.14
CA PHE A 222 18.04 19.36 -19.30
C PHE A 222 19.10 20.45 -19.40
N SER A 223 18.75 21.72 -19.13
CA SER A 223 19.71 22.83 -19.12
C SER A 223 20.81 22.65 -18.05
N LYS A 224 20.54 21.86 -17.01
CA LYS A 224 21.50 21.50 -15.96
C LYS A 224 22.21 20.17 -16.20
N GLY A 225 22.02 19.54 -17.37
CA GLY A 225 22.69 18.31 -17.78
C GLY A 225 22.10 17.04 -17.18
N TYR A 226 20.84 17.05 -16.73
CA TYR A 226 20.16 15.84 -16.24
C TYR A 226 19.66 14.97 -17.40
N ALA A 227 19.85 13.67 -17.30
CA ALA A 227 19.17 12.69 -18.12
C ALA A 227 17.81 12.32 -17.47
N VAL A 228 16.84 11.92 -18.30
CA VAL A 228 15.47 11.61 -17.83
C VAL A 228 15.07 10.22 -18.26
N ASP A 229 14.66 9.39 -17.30
CA ASP A 229 14.09 8.07 -17.54
C ASP A 229 12.62 8.03 -17.16
N ILE A 230 11.84 7.22 -17.88
CA ILE A 230 10.49 6.85 -17.48
C ILE A 230 10.55 5.45 -16.89
N ILE A 231 10.11 5.31 -15.63
CA ILE A 231 10.14 4.07 -14.86
C ILE A 231 8.72 3.67 -14.46
N PHE A 232 8.51 2.41 -14.10
CA PHE A 232 7.22 1.92 -13.61
C PHE A 232 7.40 0.74 -12.67
N GLN A 233 6.48 0.61 -11.69
CA GLN A 233 6.45 -0.46 -10.68
C GLN A 233 5.36 -1.50 -10.94
N VAL A 234 4.42 -1.22 -11.81
CA VAL A 234 3.28 -2.07 -12.13
C VAL A 234 3.22 -2.19 -13.64
N GLU A 235 3.04 -3.41 -14.13
CA GLU A 235 3.08 -3.66 -15.58
C GLU A 235 2.00 -2.88 -16.35
N GLU A 236 0.86 -2.63 -15.73
CA GLU A 236 -0.20 -1.80 -16.31
C GLU A 236 0.23 -0.37 -16.61
N ASP A 237 1.21 0.16 -15.86
CA ASP A 237 1.73 1.51 -16.10
C ASP A 237 2.66 1.59 -17.32
N ARG A 238 3.16 0.45 -17.82
CA ARG A 238 4.03 0.39 -19.01
C ARG A 238 3.39 1.04 -20.24
N LEU A 239 2.09 0.83 -20.42
CA LEU A 239 1.38 1.45 -21.54
C LEU A 239 1.38 2.97 -21.41
N PHE A 240 1.12 3.47 -20.22
CA PHE A 240 1.12 4.90 -19.95
C PHE A 240 2.53 5.50 -20.06
N ALA A 241 3.56 4.79 -19.60
CA ALA A 241 4.96 5.18 -19.78
C ALA A 241 5.31 5.38 -21.26
N LYS A 242 4.87 4.47 -22.14
CA LYS A 242 5.04 4.61 -23.61
C LYS A 242 4.27 5.81 -24.18
N VAL A 243 3.07 6.08 -23.68
CA VAL A 243 2.28 7.25 -24.09
C VAL A 243 3.01 8.54 -23.71
N LEU A 244 3.53 8.61 -22.47
CA LEU A 244 4.32 9.77 -22.01
C LEU A 244 5.57 9.97 -22.87
N ALA A 245 6.34 8.91 -23.14
CA ALA A 245 7.54 8.98 -23.97
C ALA A 245 7.21 9.50 -25.39
N LYS A 246 6.12 9.00 -25.98
CA LYS A 246 5.66 9.47 -27.31
C LYS A 246 5.25 10.94 -27.29
N SER A 247 4.55 11.38 -26.24
CA SER A 247 4.07 12.77 -26.10
C SER A 247 5.18 13.77 -25.76
N LEU A 248 6.31 13.27 -25.27
CA LEU A 248 7.50 14.03 -24.89
C LEU A 248 8.72 13.66 -25.77
N LYS A 249 8.46 13.23 -27.02
CA LYS A 249 9.49 12.72 -27.95
C LYS A 249 10.63 13.71 -28.20
N GLU A 250 10.35 15.00 -28.11
CA GLU A 250 11.33 16.10 -28.28
C GLU A 250 12.46 16.04 -27.25
N TYR A 251 12.25 15.35 -26.12
CA TYR A 251 13.23 15.22 -25.03
C TYR A 251 14.03 13.90 -25.07
N ASN A 252 13.77 13.02 -26.05
CA ASN A 252 14.44 11.72 -26.19
C ASN A 252 14.55 10.93 -24.87
N LEU A 253 13.40 10.73 -24.19
CA LEU A 253 13.33 10.07 -22.91
C LEU A 253 13.58 8.56 -23.03
N ASN A 254 14.36 7.99 -22.12
CA ASN A 254 14.55 6.57 -22.03
C ASN A 254 13.42 5.93 -21.21
N VAL A 255 12.80 4.88 -21.74
CA VAL A 255 11.79 4.09 -21.01
C VAL A 255 12.42 2.79 -20.54
N LEU A 256 12.35 2.48 -19.24
CA LEU A 256 12.87 1.22 -18.73
C LEU A 256 12.23 0.04 -19.47
N SER A 257 13.05 -0.94 -19.81
CA SER A 257 12.62 -2.16 -20.48
C SER A 257 11.80 -3.10 -19.60
N GLN A 258 12.01 -3.03 -18.28
CA GLN A 258 11.35 -3.87 -17.29
C GLN A 258 10.82 -3.06 -16.10
N CYS A 259 9.84 -3.64 -15.43
CA CYS A 259 9.25 -3.12 -14.21
C CYS A 259 10.27 -3.07 -13.07
N ILE A 260 10.25 -2.02 -12.25
CA ILE A 260 10.99 -2.06 -10.98
C ILE A 260 10.25 -3.00 -10.05
N TRP A 261 10.97 -4.02 -9.60
CA TRP A 261 10.49 -5.06 -8.71
C TRP A 261 11.39 -5.19 -7.47
N TYR A 262 11.08 -6.15 -6.60
CA TYR A 262 11.79 -6.32 -5.31
C TYR A 262 13.29 -6.59 -5.45
N ASP A 263 13.69 -7.32 -6.48
CA ASP A 263 15.07 -7.73 -6.76
C ASP A 263 15.93 -6.65 -7.43
N ASN A 264 15.31 -5.58 -7.95
CA ASN A 264 16.01 -4.47 -8.60
C ASN A 264 15.62 -3.09 -8.04
N LEU A 265 15.21 -3.04 -6.77
CA LEU A 265 14.84 -1.79 -6.06
C LEU A 265 15.99 -0.78 -6.00
N ASP A 266 17.25 -1.24 -6.01
CA ASP A 266 18.43 -0.42 -6.09
C ASP A 266 18.46 0.49 -7.34
N THR A 267 17.65 0.22 -8.34
CA THR A 267 17.44 1.10 -9.51
C THR A 267 17.09 2.53 -9.09
N TYR A 268 16.39 2.70 -7.96
CA TYR A 268 16.09 4.04 -7.43
C TYR A 268 17.35 4.82 -7.02
N SER A 269 18.42 4.13 -6.64
CA SER A 269 19.68 4.77 -6.27
C SER A 269 20.36 5.52 -7.43
N LYS A 270 19.93 5.32 -8.68
CA LYS A 270 20.45 5.98 -9.88
C LYS A 270 19.90 7.39 -10.10
N TYR A 271 18.90 7.82 -9.30
CA TYR A 271 18.19 9.09 -9.53
C TYR A 271 18.42 10.09 -8.41
N ASP A 272 18.60 11.37 -8.78
CA ASP A 272 18.58 12.48 -7.82
C ASP A 272 17.15 12.87 -7.46
N TYR A 273 16.25 12.84 -8.45
CA TYR A 273 14.85 13.21 -8.30
C TYR A 273 13.94 12.15 -8.90
N VAL A 274 12.81 11.90 -8.24
CA VAL A 274 11.76 11.01 -8.76
C VAL A 274 10.42 11.73 -8.71
N PHE A 275 9.84 12.00 -9.87
CA PHE A 275 8.51 12.58 -10.01
C PHE A 275 7.46 11.46 -10.12
N SER A 276 6.45 11.49 -9.27
CA SER A 276 5.40 10.47 -9.31
C SER A 276 4.06 10.93 -8.74
N ASN A 277 2.98 10.28 -9.17
CA ASN A 277 1.68 10.31 -8.51
C ASN A 277 1.40 9.01 -7.72
N ARG A 278 2.41 8.14 -7.56
CA ARG A 278 2.34 6.90 -6.78
C ARG A 278 3.09 7.03 -5.46
N LEU A 279 2.38 6.85 -4.33
CA LEU A 279 2.95 6.96 -3.00
C LEU A 279 4.17 6.05 -2.81
N HIS A 280 4.05 4.75 -3.10
CA HIS A 280 5.14 3.81 -2.85
C HIS A 280 6.35 3.98 -3.77
N VAL A 281 6.17 4.55 -4.98
CA VAL A 281 7.31 4.98 -5.81
C VAL A 281 8.11 6.05 -5.09
N LEU A 282 7.43 7.07 -4.56
CA LEU A 282 8.06 8.18 -3.86
C LEU A 282 8.73 7.74 -2.55
N LEU A 283 8.06 6.87 -1.77
CA LEU A 283 8.61 6.32 -0.52
C LEU A 283 9.88 5.52 -0.77
N LEU A 284 9.85 4.60 -1.72
CA LEU A 284 11.01 3.77 -2.05
C LEU A 284 12.14 4.60 -2.65
N ALA A 285 11.84 5.54 -3.55
CA ALA A 285 12.84 6.46 -4.08
C ALA A 285 13.57 7.22 -2.97
N ALA A 286 12.84 7.75 -1.98
CA ALA A 286 13.43 8.42 -0.82
C ALA A 286 14.33 7.50 -0.01
N LYS A 287 13.95 6.23 0.17
CA LYS A 287 14.76 5.22 0.88
C LYS A 287 16.10 4.95 0.18
N TYR A 288 16.16 5.09 -1.13
CA TYR A 288 17.38 4.97 -1.94
C TYR A 288 18.06 6.33 -2.20
N GLY A 289 17.70 7.37 -1.44
CA GLY A 289 18.37 8.67 -1.43
C GLY A 289 18.00 9.58 -2.60
N ALA A 290 16.97 9.28 -3.39
CA ALA A 290 16.41 10.20 -4.35
C ALA A 290 15.48 11.21 -3.66
N ILE A 291 15.39 12.43 -4.17
CA ILE A 291 14.42 13.43 -3.70
C ILE A 291 13.06 13.12 -4.34
N PRO A 292 12.05 12.72 -3.55
CA PRO A 292 10.72 12.39 -4.07
C PRO A 292 9.91 13.66 -4.30
N LEU A 293 9.38 13.82 -5.51
CA LEU A 293 8.56 14.95 -5.92
C LEU A 293 7.18 14.44 -6.34
N ALA A 294 6.18 14.67 -5.50
CA ALA A 294 4.81 14.30 -5.81
C ALA A 294 4.20 15.28 -6.81
N LEU A 295 3.73 14.77 -7.94
CA LEU A 295 2.94 15.52 -8.91
C LEU A 295 1.48 15.08 -8.78
N ILE A 296 0.68 15.87 -8.07
CA ILE A 296 -0.70 15.53 -7.70
C ILE A 296 -1.63 16.66 -8.14
N SER A 297 -2.75 16.33 -8.78
CA SER A 297 -3.81 17.29 -9.03
C SER A 297 -4.43 17.75 -7.70
N LYS A 298 -4.36 19.03 -7.41
CA LYS A 298 -4.84 19.60 -6.16
C LYS A 298 -6.35 19.76 -6.14
N ASP A 299 -6.93 20.08 -7.28
CA ASP A 299 -8.38 20.26 -7.43
C ASP A 299 -8.79 20.00 -8.90
N LEU A 300 -9.82 19.19 -9.08
CA LEU A 300 -10.45 18.97 -10.40
C LEU A 300 -10.98 20.27 -11.02
N LYS A 301 -11.24 21.32 -10.21
CA LYS A 301 -11.71 22.62 -10.66
C LYS A 301 -10.59 23.54 -11.13
N GLU A 302 -9.42 23.51 -10.51
CA GLU A 302 -8.29 24.39 -10.88
C GLU A 302 -7.45 23.87 -12.04
N LYS A 303 -7.60 22.60 -12.43
CA LYS A 303 -6.86 21.96 -13.54
C LYS A 303 -5.34 22.22 -13.49
N ARG A 304 -4.74 22.18 -12.31
CA ARG A 304 -3.30 22.37 -12.09
C ARG A 304 -2.73 21.24 -11.26
N TYR A 305 -1.53 20.78 -11.63
CA TYR A 305 -0.71 19.94 -10.75
C TYR A 305 0.15 20.83 -9.85
N GLN A 306 0.37 20.39 -8.63
CA GLN A 306 1.34 21.00 -7.73
C GLN A 306 2.45 20.00 -7.44
N ILE A 307 3.68 20.49 -7.41
CA ILE A 307 4.84 19.72 -6.97
C ILE A 307 4.90 19.85 -5.45
N PHE A 308 4.86 18.72 -4.77
CA PHE A 308 5.09 18.64 -3.34
C PHE A 308 6.37 17.88 -3.07
N LEU A 309 7.27 18.50 -2.31
CA LEU A 309 8.38 17.79 -1.69
C LEU A 309 7.80 16.93 -0.56
N ILE A 310 7.98 15.62 -0.65
CA ILE A 310 7.62 14.74 0.45
C ILE A 310 8.79 14.72 1.42
N VAL A 311 8.69 15.51 2.48
CA VAL A 311 9.66 15.49 3.58
C VAL A 311 9.15 14.48 4.61
N TYR A 312 9.98 13.47 4.89
CA TYR A 312 9.75 12.58 6.03
C TYR A 312 10.54 13.10 7.22
N PRO A 313 9.91 13.13 8.40
CA PRO A 313 10.61 13.44 9.64
C PRO A 313 11.64 12.38 10.00
#